data_b5b22b84889e21b4d6de9bc88eced9e8
#
_entry.id   b5b22b84889e21b4d6de9bc88eced9e8
#
_cell.length_a   1.000
_cell.length_b   1.000
_cell.length_c   1.000
_cell.angle_alpha   90.00
_cell.angle_beta   90.00
_cell.angle_gamma   90.00
#
_symmetry.space_group_name_H-M   'P 1'
#
loop_
_entity.id
_entity.type
_entity.pdbx_description
1 polymer ?
#
loop_
_entity_poly.entity_id
_entity_poly.type
_entity_poly.pdbx_seq_one_letter_code
_entity_poly.pdbx_strand_id
1 'polypeptide(L)'
;MEVGFKSDKGLMRSNNEDACFVLLNDNIYLVADGVGGGNAGEIASRTAVNEIANYIANNPIKQATNKYAVVNYLQDCLDKTNEKIFTQALKYEQNKGMATTLAVVYAKEGRAYIGNIGDSRVYLYRDGDLVQLTEDHTYVNTLLKAGIISKEQAETDDRKNVITKALGADNTVEPDFFQVNIMKDDIFLICT
;
A
#
# COMPACT_ATOMS: atom_id res chain seq x y z
N MET A 1 0.16 -4.36 -21.81
CA MET A 1 -0.53 -3.79 -20.63
C MET A 1 -0.45 -2.28 -20.76
N GLU A 2 -1.56 -1.57 -20.60
CA GLU A 2 -1.60 -0.11 -20.58
C GLU A 2 -1.65 0.35 -19.13
N VAL A 3 -1.00 1.47 -18.80
CA VAL A 3 -0.94 2.01 -17.43
C VAL A 3 -1.16 3.51 -17.48
N GLY A 4 -2.07 4.00 -16.66
CA GLY A 4 -2.27 5.41 -16.37
C GLY A 4 -2.07 5.66 -14.88
N PHE A 5 -1.48 6.80 -14.52
CA PHE A 5 -1.36 7.20 -13.12
C PHE A 5 -1.50 8.71 -12.99
N LYS A 6 -2.03 9.14 -11.86
CA LYS A 6 -2.19 10.55 -11.51
C LYS A 6 -2.18 10.69 -10.00
N SER A 7 -1.57 11.74 -9.50
CA SER A 7 -1.70 12.21 -8.13
C SER A 7 -2.02 13.70 -8.13
N ASP A 8 -2.89 14.13 -7.24
CA ASP A 8 -3.32 15.53 -7.12
C ASP A 8 -3.69 15.82 -5.66
N LYS A 9 -3.23 16.94 -5.11
CA LYS A 9 -3.52 17.34 -3.73
C LYS A 9 -4.99 17.67 -3.45
N GLY A 10 -5.78 17.85 -4.50
CA GLY A 10 -7.15 18.35 -4.41
C GLY A 10 -7.25 19.81 -4.02
N LEU A 11 -8.45 20.23 -3.63
CA LEU A 11 -8.76 21.63 -3.35
C LEU A 11 -8.62 22.00 -1.86
N MET A 12 -8.55 21.02 -0.95
CA MET A 12 -8.61 21.21 0.49
C MET A 12 -7.25 21.13 1.20
N ARG A 13 -6.30 20.37 0.64
CA ARG A 13 -4.99 20.13 1.26
C ARG A 13 -3.98 21.20 0.87
N SER A 14 -3.03 21.52 1.76
CA SER A 14 -1.92 22.45 1.48
C SER A 14 -0.82 21.77 0.65
N ASN A 15 -0.54 20.49 0.92
CA ASN A 15 0.40 19.65 0.18
C ASN A 15 -0.22 18.32 -0.23
N ASN A 16 0.51 17.54 -1.02
CA ASN A 16 0.16 16.19 -1.41
C ASN A 16 1.12 15.23 -0.70
N GLU A 17 0.57 14.39 0.18
CA GLU A 17 1.33 13.40 0.95
C GLU A 17 1.30 12.01 0.31
N ASP A 18 0.59 11.87 -0.81
CA ASP A 18 0.58 10.64 -1.61
C ASP A 18 1.84 10.51 -2.47
N ALA A 19 2.23 9.28 -2.69
CA ALA A 19 3.23 8.90 -3.69
C ALA A 19 2.74 7.71 -4.49
N CYS A 20 3.06 7.68 -5.79
CA CYS A 20 2.81 6.51 -6.63
C CYS A 20 4.06 6.18 -7.44
N PHE A 21 4.22 4.92 -7.79
CA PHE A 21 5.34 4.48 -8.59
C PHE A 21 4.98 3.32 -9.51
N VAL A 22 5.56 3.34 -10.71
CA VAL A 22 5.32 2.37 -11.77
C VAL A 22 6.65 1.86 -12.30
N LEU A 23 6.96 0.57 -12.08
CA LEU A 23 8.10 -0.14 -12.66
C LEU A 23 7.61 -1.03 -13.80
N LEU A 24 7.48 -0.46 -14.99
CA LEU A 24 6.94 -1.16 -16.17
C LEU A 24 7.73 -2.42 -16.53
N ASN A 25 9.07 -2.37 -16.44
CA ASN A 25 9.93 -3.51 -16.78
C ASN A 25 9.80 -4.69 -15.83
N ASP A 26 9.35 -4.44 -14.61
CA ASP A 26 9.16 -5.44 -13.56
C ASP A 26 7.68 -5.72 -13.28
N ASN A 27 6.76 -5.02 -13.96
CA ASN A 27 5.31 -5.11 -13.78
C ASN A 27 4.87 -4.89 -12.33
N ILE A 28 5.45 -3.87 -11.67
CA ILE A 28 5.12 -3.48 -10.30
C ILE A 28 4.51 -2.09 -10.29
N TYR A 29 3.41 -1.96 -9.57
CA TYR A 29 2.59 -0.76 -9.46
C TYR A 29 2.27 -0.53 -7.99
N LEU A 30 2.46 0.68 -7.48
CA LEU A 30 2.20 0.95 -6.07
C LEU A 30 1.73 2.39 -5.82
N VAL A 31 0.95 2.54 -4.76
CA VAL A 31 0.58 3.81 -4.17
C VAL A 31 0.88 3.78 -2.67
N ALA A 32 1.13 4.94 -2.10
CA ALA A 32 1.41 5.15 -0.69
C ALA A 32 0.78 6.47 -0.25
N ASP A 33 -0.02 6.46 0.81
CA ASP A 33 -0.61 7.65 1.44
C ASP A 33 0.16 7.94 2.72
N GLY A 34 0.83 9.07 2.74
CA GLY A 34 1.67 9.47 3.86
C GLY A 34 0.87 10.10 5.00
N VAL A 35 1.16 9.69 6.23
CA VAL A 35 0.56 10.25 7.44
C VAL A 35 1.63 10.80 8.36
N GLY A 36 1.37 11.96 8.97
CA GLY A 36 2.28 12.59 9.92
C GLY A 36 2.02 14.08 10.06
N GLY A 37 2.65 14.71 11.05
CA GLY A 37 2.56 16.15 11.26
C GLY A 37 3.44 16.95 10.28
N GLY A 38 2.98 18.11 9.82
CA GLY A 38 3.74 18.96 8.89
C GLY A 38 3.96 18.29 7.54
N ASN A 39 5.23 18.05 7.16
CA ASN A 39 5.60 17.35 5.91
C ASN A 39 6.00 15.89 6.13
N ALA A 40 5.81 15.36 7.32
CA ALA A 40 6.29 14.03 7.67
C ALA A 40 5.62 12.92 6.85
N GLY A 41 4.33 13.07 6.52
CA GLY A 41 3.60 12.14 5.65
C GLY A 41 4.20 12.07 4.24
N GLU A 42 4.46 13.22 3.61
CA GLU A 42 5.10 13.30 2.29
C GLU A 42 6.49 12.62 2.29
N ILE A 43 7.26 12.82 3.36
CA ILE A 43 8.57 12.18 3.50
C ILE A 43 8.42 10.67 3.63
N ALA A 44 7.43 10.18 4.40
CA ALA A 44 7.19 8.76 4.59
C ALA A 44 6.81 8.06 3.28
N SER A 45 5.79 8.56 2.56
CA SER A 45 5.31 7.97 1.31
C SER A 45 6.39 7.96 0.22
N ARG A 46 7.14 9.05 0.07
CA ARG A 46 8.27 9.14 -0.87
C ARG A 46 9.43 8.22 -0.48
N THR A 47 9.71 8.10 0.81
CA THR A 47 10.73 7.15 1.30
C THR A 47 10.31 5.72 0.97
N ALA A 48 9.05 5.34 1.22
CA ALA A 48 8.54 4.02 0.89
C ALA A 48 8.74 3.68 -0.60
N VAL A 49 8.30 4.56 -1.48
CA VAL A 49 8.42 4.38 -2.94
C VAL A 49 9.88 4.23 -3.38
N ASN A 50 10.77 5.09 -2.87
CA ASN A 50 12.19 5.06 -3.23
C ASN A 50 12.90 3.81 -2.71
N GLU A 51 12.64 3.40 -1.46
CA GLU A 51 13.27 2.20 -0.89
C GLU A 51 12.80 0.92 -1.60
N ILE A 52 11.50 0.82 -1.95
CA ILE A 52 10.98 -0.30 -2.74
C ILE A 52 11.64 -0.33 -4.13
N ALA A 53 11.75 0.81 -4.81
CA ALA A 53 12.40 0.89 -6.11
C ALA A 53 13.89 0.46 -6.03
N ASN A 54 14.61 0.95 -5.01
CA ASN A 54 16.00 0.61 -4.77
C ASN A 54 16.17 -0.89 -4.42
N TYR A 55 15.27 -1.43 -3.61
CA TYR A 55 15.30 -2.86 -3.25
C TYR A 55 15.15 -3.73 -4.50
N ILE A 56 14.17 -3.43 -5.37
CA ILE A 56 13.91 -4.17 -6.60
C ILE A 56 15.08 -4.06 -7.58
N ALA A 57 15.68 -2.87 -7.70
CA ALA A 57 16.84 -2.66 -8.58
C ALA A 57 18.05 -3.50 -8.17
N ASN A 58 18.26 -3.66 -6.86
CA ASN A 58 19.39 -4.46 -6.32
C ASN A 58 19.08 -5.95 -6.18
N ASN A 59 17.80 -6.32 -6.11
CA ASN A 59 17.32 -7.69 -5.93
C ASN A 59 16.22 -7.98 -6.94
N PRO A 60 16.52 -8.37 -8.19
CA PRO A 60 15.51 -8.51 -9.25
C PRO A 60 14.42 -9.53 -8.89
N ILE A 61 13.16 -9.09 -8.77
CA ILE A 61 12.00 -9.91 -8.40
C ILE A 61 11.73 -11.05 -9.40
N LYS A 62 12.24 -10.95 -10.63
CA LYS A 62 12.12 -11.99 -11.66
C LYS A 62 12.70 -13.34 -11.22
N GLN A 63 13.57 -13.36 -10.22
CA GLN A 63 14.13 -14.57 -9.62
C GLN A 63 13.13 -15.34 -8.74
N ALA A 64 12.06 -14.70 -8.26
CA ALA A 64 11.01 -15.35 -7.51
C ALA A 64 10.14 -16.21 -8.45
N THR A 65 10.24 -17.54 -8.36
CA THR A 65 9.68 -18.49 -9.35
C THR A 65 8.32 -19.06 -8.98
N ASN A 66 7.84 -18.85 -7.75
CA ASN A 66 6.55 -19.36 -7.28
C ASN A 66 5.90 -18.40 -6.28
N LYS A 67 4.65 -18.68 -5.91
CA LYS A 67 3.86 -17.85 -4.98
C LYS A 67 4.61 -17.53 -3.68
N TYR A 68 5.18 -18.54 -3.06
CA TYR A 68 5.87 -18.37 -1.76
C TYR A 68 7.11 -17.49 -1.91
N ALA A 69 7.89 -17.69 -2.97
CA ALA A 69 9.05 -16.87 -3.26
C ALA A 69 8.68 -15.40 -3.53
N VAL A 70 7.55 -15.15 -4.22
CA VAL A 70 7.05 -13.78 -4.45
C VAL A 70 6.59 -13.14 -3.14
N VAL A 71 5.81 -13.86 -2.32
CA VAL A 71 5.34 -13.33 -1.03
C VAL A 71 6.51 -13.04 -0.09
N ASN A 72 7.47 -13.96 0.03
CA ASN A 72 8.66 -13.74 0.85
C ASN A 72 9.49 -12.56 0.33
N TYR A 73 9.65 -12.44 -0.98
CA TYR A 73 10.36 -11.31 -1.57
C TYR A 73 9.67 -9.97 -1.24
N LEU A 74 8.33 -9.90 -1.36
CA LEU A 74 7.59 -8.69 -1.02
C LEU A 74 7.66 -8.42 0.49
N GLN A 75 7.57 -9.45 1.33
CA GLN A 75 7.74 -9.29 2.79
C GLN A 75 9.11 -8.69 3.13
N ASP A 76 10.21 -9.28 2.62
CA ASP A 76 11.57 -8.79 2.86
C ASP A 76 11.75 -7.33 2.38
N CYS A 77 11.16 -6.99 1.23
CA CYS A 77 11.18 -5.64 0.70
C CYS A 77 10.45 -4.66 1.63
N LEU A 78 9.26 -5.04 2.13
CA LEU A 78 8.44 -4.20 3.00
C LEU A 78 9.06 -4.09 4.40
N ASP A 79 9.68 -5.13 4.93
CA ASP A 79 10.38 -5.10 6.21
C ASP A 79 11.55 -4.10 6.18
N LYS A 80 12.36 -4.11 5.12
CA LYS A 80 13.47 -3.13 4.95
C LYS A 80 12.94 -1.71 4.75
N THR A 81 11.86 -1.56 4.01
CA THR A 81 11.21 -0.26 3.83
C THR A 81 10.68 0.27 5.16
N ASN A 82 10.02 -0.58 5.95
CA ASN A 82 9.54 -0.25 7.29
C ASN A 82 10.68 0.19 8.21
N GLU A 83 11.74 -0.61 8.29
CA GLU A 83 12.93 -0.30 9.11
C GLU A 83 13.51 1.08 8.75
N LYS A 84 13.56 1.41 7.47
CA LYS A 84 14.07 2.70 6.99
C LYS A 84 13.22 3.86 7.46
N ILE A 85 11.89 3.77 7.29
CA ILE A 85 10.95 4.83 7.68
C ILE A 85 10.95 4.98 9.20
N PHE A 86 10.83 3.88 9.93
CA PHE A 86 10.82 3.86 11.39
C PHE A 86 12.10 4.46 11.98
N THR A 87 13.27 4.09 11.44
CA THR A 87 14.57 4.63 11.89
C THR A 87 14.67 6.14 11.63
N GLN A 88 14.16 6.63 10.49
CA GLN A 88 14.13 8.06 10.20
C GLN A 88 13.16 8.82 11.11
N ALA A 89 12.00 8.23 11.44
CA ALA A 89 11.05 8.81 12.39
C ALA A 89 11.65 8.99 13.79
N LEU A 90 12.50 8.03 14.22
CA LEU A 90 13.19 8.11 15.52
C LEU A 90 14.37 9.08 15.51
N LYS A 91 15.09 9.18 14.39
CA LYS A 91 16.34 9.93 14.29
C LYS A 91 16.13 11.44 14.18
N TYR A 92 15.06 11.86 13.50
CA TYR A 92 14.82 13.26 13.19
C TYR A 92 13.50 13.73 13.80
N GLU A 93 13.57 14.71 14.72
CA GLU A 93 12.38 15.21 15.44
C GLU A 93 11.27 15.74 14.49
N GLN A 94 11.66 16.35 13.38
CA GLN A 94 10.70 16.81 12.36
C GLN A 94 9.96 15.67 11.64
N ASN A 95 10.46 14.45 11.72
CA ASN A 95 9.87 13.26 11.11
C ASN A 95 9.13 12.39 12.14
N LYS A 96 9.00 12.85 13.38
CA LYS A 96 8.36 12.09 14.44
C LYS A 96 6.93 11.72 14.09
N GLY A 97 6.63 10.43 14.21
CA GLY A 97 5.32 9.89 13.87
C GLY A 97 5.01 9.82 12.37
N MET A 98 6.01 9.99 11.48
CA MET A 98 5.82 9.76 10.07
C MET A 98 5.56 8.29 9.81
N ALA A 99 4.55 8.01 9.01
CA ALA A 99 4.21 6.68 8.56
C ALA A 99 3.53 6.77 7.17
N THR A 100 3.29 5.65 6.52
CA THR A 100 2.58 5.63 5.25
C THR A 100 1.83 4.31 5.05
N THR A 101 0.68 4.38 4.39
CA THR A 101 0.05 3.19 3.82
C THR A 101 0.87 2.66 2.65
N LEU A 102 0.56 1.49 2.17
CA LEU A 102 1.06 0.95 0.92
C LEU A 102 0.08 -0.03 0.31
N ALA A 103 -0.23 0.13 -0.97
CA ALA A 103 -0.83 -0.90 -1.80
C ALA A 103 0.09 -1.16 -3.01
N VAL A 104 0.54 -2.40 -3.17
CA VAL A 104 1.42 -2.83 -4.26
C VAL A 104 0.81 -3.97 -5.04
N VAL A 105 0.91 -3.91 -6.37
CA VAL A 105 0.52 -4.98 -7.30
C VAL A 105 1.73 -5.38 -8.12
N TYR A 106 2.06 -6.67 -8.11
CA TYR A 106 3.05 -7.29 -8.97
C TYR A 106 2.39 -8.29 -9.92
N ALA A 107 2.48 -8.04 -11.22
CA ALA A 107 1.89 -8.90 -12.24
C ALA A 107 2.94 -9.82 -12.86
N LYS A 108 2.74 -11.15 -12.74
CA LYS A 108 3.65 -12.18 -13.28
C LYS A 108 2.88 -13.41 -13.74
N GLU A 109 3.18 -13.87 -14.95
CA GLU A 109 2.71 -15.16 -15.48
C GLU A 109 1.19 -15.37 -15.33
N GLY A 110 0.40 -14.34 -15.70
CA GLY A 110 -1.06 -14.39 -15.62
C GLY A 110 -1.62 -14.30 -14.20
N ARG A 111 -0.84 -13.83 -13.23
CA ARG A 111 -1.26 -13.61 -11.84
C ARG A 111 -0.89 -12.23 -11.36
N ALA A 112 -1.77 -11.64 -10.57
CA ALA A 112 -1.47 -10.45 -9.78
C ALA A 112 -1.24 -10.86 -8.33
N TYR A 113 -0.09 -10.47 -7.78
CA TYR A 113 0.25 -10.58 -6.36
C TYR A 113 0.10 -9.20 -5.75
N ILE A 114 -0.60 -9.12 -4.64
CA ILE A 114 -0.99 -7.86 -4.01
C ILE A 114 -0.47 -7.87 -2.59
N GLY A 115 0.24 -6.81 -2.19
CA GLY A 115 0.61 -6.55 -0.80
C GLY A 115 -0.10 -5.28 -0.32
N ASN A 116 -0.66 -5.31 0.89
CA ASN A 116 -1.39 -4.18 1.47
C ASN A 116 -1.01 -3.90 2.91
N ILE A 117 -0.83 -2.61 3.23
CA ILE A 117 -0.66 -2.06 4.57
C ILE A 117 -1.43 -0.75 4.63
N GLY A 118 -2.37 -0.62 5.56
CA GLY A 118 -3.22 0.56 5.69
C GLY A 118 -4.55 0.42 4.96
N ASP A 119 -5.13 1.54 4.56
CA ASP A 119 -6.44 1.66 3.92
C ASP A 119 -6.39 2.11 2.46
N SER A 120 -5.20 2.18 1.86
CA SER A 120 -5.06 2.22 0.40
C SER A 120 -5.55 0.91 -0.20
N ARG A 121 -6.18 0.97 -1.37
CA ARG A 121 -6.96 -0.15 -1.88
C ARG A 121 -6.54 -0.58 -3.26
N VAL A 122 -6.74 -1.87 -3.55
CA VAL A 122 -6.67 -2.46 -4.89
C VAL A 122 -8.03 -3.01 -5.25
N TYR A 123 -8.56 -2.58 -6.39
CA TYR A 123 -9.79 -3.09 -6.98
C TYR A 123 -9.48 -3.82 -8.28
N LEU A 124 -10.30 -4.81 -8.59
CA LEU A 124 -10.38 -5.48 -9.88
C LEU A 124 -11.72 -5.14 -10.52
N TYR A 125 -11.68 -4.59 -11.73
CA TYR A 125 -12.84 -4.49 -12.60
C TYR A 125 -12.77 -5.61 -13.63
N ARG A 126 -13.80 -6.46 -13.65
CA ARG A 126 -13.96 -7.62 -14.52
C ARG A 126 -15.43 -7.83 -14.85
N ASP A 127 -15.76 -8.03 -16.12
CA ASP A 127 -17.11 -8.37 -16.61
C ASP A 127 -18.23 -7.41 -16.16
N GLY A 128 -17.89 -6.13 -15.93
CA GLY A 128 -18.82 -5.11 -15.46
C GLY A 128 -18.84 -4.89 -13.95
N ASP A 129 -18.21 -5.75 -13.18
CA ASP A 129 -18.15 -5.68 -11.71
C ASP A 129 -16.84 -5.09 -11.22
N LEU A 130 -16.91 -4.22 -10.20
CA LEU A 130 -15.77 -3.67 -9.47
C LEU A 130 -15.69 -4.32 -8.08
N VAL A 131 -14.64 -5.08 -7.83
CA VAL A 131 -14.44 -5.82 -6.58
C VAL A 131 -13.18 -5.33 -5.88
N GLN A 132 -13.28 -4.96 -4.60
CA GLN A 132 -12.11 -4.67 -3.76
C GLN A 132 -11.38 -5.97 -3.43
N LEU A 133 -10.08 -6.02 -3.70
CA LEU A 133 -9.23 -7.19 -3.44
C LEU A 133 -8.50 -7.11 -2.11
N THR A 134 -8.26 -5.90 -1.61
CA THR A 134 -7.59 -5.64 -0.32
C THR A 134 -8.59 -5.48 0.80
N GLU A 135 -8.11 -5.59 2.02
CA GLU A 135 -8.87 -5.28 3.23
C GLU A 135 -8.24 -4.09 3.94
N ASP A 136 -9.08 -3.12 4.33
CA ASP A 136 -8.61 -1.92 5.01
C ASP A 136 -8.12 -2.25 6.42
N HIS A 137 -6.94 -1.80 6.76
CA HIS A 137 -6.42 -1.85 8.13
C HIS A 137 -6.89 -0.61 8.90
N THR A 138 -8.20 -0.54 9.17
CA THR A 138 -8.81 0.54 9.96
C THR A 138 -9.41 0.00 11.25
N TYR A 139 -9.56 0.91 12.22
CA TYR A 139 -10.19 0.59 13.50
C TYR A 139 -11.61 0.06 13.31
N VAL A 140 -12.41 0.73 12.48
CA VAL A 140 -13.80 0.31 12.21
C VAL A 140 -13.87 -1.05 11.51
N ASN A 141 -12.95 -1.36 10.59
CA ASN A 141 -12.92 -2.66 9.95
C ASN A 141 -12.56 -3.78 10.93
N THR A 142 -11.71 -3.51 11.92
CA THR A 142 -11.42 -4.43 13.01
C THR A 142 -12.68 -4.75 13.83
N LEU A 143 -13.48 -3.73 14.17
CA LEU A 143 -14.74 -3.90 14.89
C LEU A 143 -15.81 -4.63 14.07
N LEU A 144 -15.88 -4.33 12.77
CA LEU A 144 -16.79 -4.98 11.82
C LEU A 144 -16.48 -6.47 11.70
N LYS A 145 -15.21 -6.84 11.53
CA LYS A 145 -14.76 -8.24 11.49
C LYS A 145 -15.02 -9.00 12.78
N ALA A 146 -14.91 -8.32 13.92
CA ALA A 146 -15.25 -8.90 15.22
C ALA A 146 -16.76 -9.01 15.47
N GLY A 147 -17.61 -8.51 14.54
CA GLY A 147 -19.06 -8.50 14.68
C GLY A 147 -19.58 -7.53 15.76
N ILE A 148 -18.75 -6.57 16.17
CA ILE A 148 -19.09 -5.58 17.22
C ILE A 148 -19.97 -4.47 16.67
N ILE A 149 -19.76 -4.09 15.40
CA ILE A 149 -20.54 -3.07 14.70
C ILE A 149 -21.04 -3.60 13.35
N SER A 150 -22.14 -3.02 12.83
CA SER A 150 -22.63 -3.27 11.48
C SER A 150 -21.86 -2.45 10.43
N LYS A 151 -22.08 -2.74 9.13
CA LYS A 151 -21.50 -1.94 8.04
C LYS A 151 -21.96 -0.49 8.08
N GLU A 152 -23.25 -0.27 8.33
CA GLU A 152 -23.84 1.07 8.43
C GLU A 152 -23.23 1.86 9.59
N GLN A 153 -22.96 1.19 10.72
CA GLN A 153 -22.27 1.80 11.86
C GLN A 153 -20.82 2.15 11.53
N ALA A 154 -20.12 1.27 10.81
CA ALA A 154 -18.74 1.52 10.39
C ALA A 154 -18.63 2.75 9.45
N GLU A 155 -19.58 2.93 8.53
CA GLU A 155 -19.60 4.07 7.58
C GLU A 155 -19.80 5.42 8.27
N THR A 156 -20.49 5.43 9.40
CA THR A 156 -20.84 6.64 10.15
C THR A 156 -20.00 6.89 11.40
N ASP A 157 -19.11 5.95 11.77
CA ASP A 157 -18.21 6.10 12.93
C ASP A 157 -17.19 7.21 12.69
N ASP A 158 -16.99 8.08 13.66
CA ASP A 158 -16.03 9.20 13.61
C ASP A 158 -14.57 8.71 13.43
N ARG A 159 -14.29 7.44 13.80
CA ARG A 159 -12.98 6.79 13.71
C ARG A 159 -12.78 6.00 12.43
N LYS A 160 -13.65 6.11 11.44
CA LYS A 160 -13.58 5.34 10.17
C LYS A 160 -12.25 5.51 9.42
N ASN A 161 -11.59 6.66 9.60
CA ASN A 161 -10.30 6.98 8.98
C ASN A 161 -9.10 6.68 9.90
N VAL A 162 -9.31 6.02 11.05
CA VAL A 162 -8.20 5.65 11.95
C VAL A 162 -7.58 4.36 11.45
N ILE A 163 -6.39 4.47 10.84
CA ILE A 163 -5.61 3.31 10.40
C ILE A 163 -4.96 2.58 11.58
N THR A 164 -4.85 1.27 11.48
CA THR A 164 -4.28 0.40 12.53
C THR A 164 -2.94 -0.21 12.14
N LYS A 165 -2.57 -0.14 10.86
CA LYS A 165 -1.26 -0.56 10.35
C LYS A 165 -0.74 0.46 9.35
N ALA A 166 0.54 0.82 9.46
CA ALA A 166 1.25 1.66 8.50
C ALA A 166 2.75 1.34 8.51
N LEU A 167 3.43 1.51 7.38
CA LEU A 167 4.89 1.45 7.30
C LEU A 167 5.50 2.58 8.13
N GLY A 168 6.43 2.25 8.99
CA GLY A 168 7.14 3.21 9.85
C GLY A 168 6.43 3.55 11.16
N ALA A 169 5.22 3.05 11.40
CA ALA A 169 4.52 3.27 12.67
C ALA A 169 5.14 2.48 13.83
N ASP A 170 5.55 1.24 13.55
CA ASP A 170 6.18 0.32 14.52
C ASP A 170 7.48 -0.25 13.94
N ASN A 171 8.30 -0.88 14.79
CA ASN A 171 9.56 -1.51 14.36
C ASN A 171 9.36 -2.74 13.46
N THR A 172 8.20 -3.35 13.49
CA THR A 172 7.80 -4.46 12.63
C THR A 172 6.48 -4.17 11.94
N VAL A 173 6.25 -4.77 10.79
CA VAL A 173 5.01 -4.62 10.04
C VAL A 173 4.52 -5.98 9.55
N GLU A 174 3.20 -6.17 9.54
CA GLU A 174 2.55 -7.37 9.02
C GLU A 174 1.64 -6.99 7.84
N PRO A 175 2.17 -7.06 6.61
CA PRO A 175 1.39 -6.86 5.41
C PRO A 175 0.36 -7.98 5.19
N ASP A 176 -0.76 -7.67 4.60
CA ASP A 176 -1.65 -8.67 4.04
C ASP A 176 -1.29 -8.94 2.58
N PHE A 177 -1.30 -10.22 2.17
CA PHE A 177 -0.99 -10.64 0.82
C PHE A 177 -2.17 -11.36 0.16
N PHE A 178 -2.50 -10.92 -1.05
CA PHE A 178 -3.58 -11.49 -1.86
C PHE A 178 -3.03 -11.93 -3.22
N GLN A 179 -3.76 -12.81 -3.89
CA GLN A 179 -3.42 -13.26 -5.23
C GLN A 179 -4.69 -13.49 -6.04
N VAL A 180 -4.69 -13.04 -7.29
CA VAL A 180 -5.75 -13.28 -8.25
C VAL A 180 -5.17 -13.65 -9.62
N ASN A 181 -5.87 -14.53 -10.37
CA ASN A 181 -5.52 -14.79 -11.76
C ASN A 181 -5.93 -13.59 -12.62
N ILE A 182 -5.05 -13.16 -13.51
CA ILE A 182 -5.32 -12.10 -14.49
C ILE A 182 -6.00 -12.74 -15.71
N MET A 183 -7.12 -12.17 -16.14
CA MET A 183 -7.83 -12.51 -17.36
C MET A 183 -7.68 -11.40 -18.39
N LYS A 184 -8.08 -11.71 -19.63
CA LYS A 184 -8.15 -10.70 -20.67
C LYS A 184 -9.16 -9.62 -20.28
N ASP A 185 -8.83 -8.36 -20.57
CA ASP A 185 -9.64 -7.17 -20.34
C ASP A 185 -9.86 -6.79 -18.85
N ASP A 186 -9.15 -7.45 -17.92
CA ASP A 186 -9.10 -7.01 -16.52
C ASP A 186 -8.49 -5.62 -16.39
N ILE A 187 -9.08 -4.81 -15.49
CA ILE A 187 -8.52 -3.53 -15.08
C ILE A 187 -8.27 -3.56 -13.56
N PHE A 188 -7.06 -3.24 -13.15
CA PHE A 188 -6.73 -3.02 -11.74
C PHE A 188 -6.69 -1.53 -11.45
N LEU A 189 -7.45 -1.09 -10.44
CA LEU A 189 -7.39 0.25 -9.89
C LEU A 189 -6.68 0.18 -8.53
N ILE A 190 -5.59 0.95 -8.38
CA ILE A 190 -4.85 1.09 -7.14
C ILE A 190 -5.02 2.54 -6.70
N CYS A 191 -5.54 2.80 -5.51
CA CYS A 191 -5.83 4.15 -5.04
C CYS A 191 -5.60 4.32 -3.53
N THR A 192 -5.39 5.55 -3.12
CA THR A 192 -5.34 6.02 -1.73
C THR A 192 -6.69 6.55 -1.31
#